data_0e2cfc4285b5fe1bc93c854ac4f4de65
#
_entry.id   0e2cfc4285b5fe1bc93c854ac4f4de65
#
_cell.length_a   1.000
_cell.length_b   1.000
_cell.length_c   1.000
_cell.angle_alpha   90.00
_cell.angle_beta   90.00
_cell.angle_gamma   90.00
#
_symmetry.space_group_name_H-M   'P 1'
#
loop_
_entity.id
_entity.type
_entity.pdbx_description
1 polymer ?
#
loop_
_entity_poly.entity_id
_entity_poly.type
_entity_poly.pdbx_seq_one_letter_code
_entity_poly.pdbx_strand_id
1 'polypeptide(L)'
;MKRRCSAILILLSLGYSLATEANNVVNLAVEQRPFYKRDYYLHELLTAALRAGNYQAEINEVLVHPHQQRTLLMLDAKQADLFWSMTSPEREHLAIAVPVPLFKGYIGKRALLTKRAFVPRFKDVKTKQDLAPFTAIQGHDWPDTKILAQNGLSVRPLANYQAMFSLVIRGRVDYFPRSFIEVISEMEQVKSDELVIVPDLYISYPTAFYFFVSNHRPELAEVLLKGLTKMKSTGEFEQLFASYFAEDLAKLPFKEGEVTEIELDNDYFQPQKKEP
;
A
#
# COMPACT_ATOMS: atom_id res chain seq x y z
N MET A 1 -85.60 -11.11 26.49
CA MET A 1 -84.65 -11.33 25.39
C MET A 1 -83.56 -10.23 25.44
N LYS A 2 -82.40 -10.57 25.99
CA LYS A 2 -81.24 -9.64 26.06
C LYS A 2 -80.15 -10.22 25.19
N ARG A 3 -79.90 -9.57 24.04
CA ARG A 3 -78.73 -9.90 23.16
C ARG A 3 -77.45 -9.34 23.74
N ARG A 4 -76.49 -10.21 24.04
CA ARG A 4 -75.11 -9.84 24.38
C ARG A 4 -74.30 -9.72 23.09
N CYS A 5 -73.83 -8.51 22.77
CA CYS A 5 -72.80 -8.32 21.74
C CYS A 5 -71.40 -8.56 22.38
N SER A 6 -70.71 -9.59 21.92
CA SER A 6 -69.30 -9.79 22.24
C SER A 6 -68.43 -9.04 21.22
N ALA A 7 -67.71 -8.05 21.68
CA ALA A 7 -66.69 -7.37 20.89
C ALA A 7 -65.39 -8.18 20.91
N ILE A 8 -64.93 -8.64 19.76
CA ILE A 8 -63.64 -9.31 19.60
C ILE A 8 -62.59 -8.21 19.35
N LEU A 9 -61.69 -8.06 20.33
CA LEU A 9 -60.53 -7.17 20.25
C LEU A 9 -59.42 -7.94 19.51
N ILE A 10 -59.14 -7.56 18.25
CA ILE A 10 -57.98 -8.08 17.49
C ILE A 10 -56.78 -7.23 17.88
N LEU A 11 -55.88 -7.79 18.69
CA LEU A 11 -54.57 -7.23 18.97
C LEU A 11 -53.64 -7.48 17.75
N LEU A 12 -53.43 -6.46 16.92
CA LEU A 12 -52.34 -6.46 15.97
C LEU A 12 -50.98 -6.28 16.72
N SER A 13 -50.27 -7.37 16.94
CA SER A 13 -48.88 -7.32 17.39
C SER A 13 -47.98 -6.91 16.21
N LEU A 14 -47.59 -5.63 16.13
CA LEU A 14 -46.48 -5.21 15.30
C LEU A 14 -45.18 -5.85 15.84
N GLY A 15 -44.77 -6.93 15.19
CA GLY A 15 -43.45 -7.50 15.41
C GLY A 15 -42.39 -6.56 14.85
N TYR A 16 -41.78 -5.74 15.72
CA TYR A 16 -40.50 -5.10 15.38
C TYR A 16 -39.46 -6.20 15.28
N SER A 17 -39.12 -6.59 14.05
CA SER A 17 -37.94 -7.40 13.80
C SER A 17 -36.72 -6.50 14.06
N LEU A 18 -36.15 -6.61 15.25
CA LEU A 18 -34.80 -6.11 15.51
C LEU A 18 -33.88 -6.96 14.64
N ALA A 19 -33.56 -6.49 13.45
CA ALA A 19 -32.45 -7.01 12.69
C ALA A 19 -31.20 -6.77 13.58
N THR A 20 -30.71 -7.82 14.21
CA THR A 20 -29.39 -7.85 14.81
C THR A 20 -28.44 -7.60 13.65
N GLU A 21 -27.93 -6.37 13.48
CA GLU A 21 -26.81 -6.11 12.62
C GLU A 21 -25.68 -7.01 13.11
N ALA A 22 -25.36 -8.04 12.34
CA ALA A 22 -24.19 -8.84 12.61
C ALA A 22 -23.00 -7.87 12.54
N ASN A 23 -22.37 -7.64 13.68
CA ASN A 23 -21.18 -6.78 13.75
C ASN A 23 -20.07 -7.53 13.01
N ASN A 24 -19.93 -7.24 11.70
CA ASN A 24 -18.88 -7.84 10.90
C ASN A 24 -17.54 -7.33 11.41
N VAL A 25 -16.64 -8.23 11.77
CA VAL A 25 -15.27 -7.88 12.15
C VAL A 25 -14.34 -8.17 10.98
N VAL A 26 -13.45 -7.23 10.69
CA VAL A 26 -12.36 -7.38 9.73
C VAL A 26 -11.04 -7.32 10.49
N ASN A 27 -10.34 -8.44 10.57
CA ASN A 27 -9.04 -8.54 11.21
C ASN A 27 -7.97 -8.05 10.22
N LEU A 28 -7.53 -6.81 10.40
CA LEU A 28 -6.50 -6.17 9.59
C LEU A 28 -5.11 -6.50 10.16
N ALA A 29 -4.26 -7.14 9.38
CA ALA A 29 -2.86 -7.32 9.74
C ALA A 29 -2.09 -6.00 9.62
N VAL A 30 -1.47 -5.56 10.72
CA VAL A 30 -0.72 -4.31 10.80
C VAL A 30 0.72 -4.60 11.22
N GLU A 31 1.69 -4.17 10.45
CA GLU A 31 3.10 -4.37 10.76
C GLU A 31 3.50 -3.63 12.05
N GLN A 32 4.16 -4.32 12.96
CA GLN A 32 4.65 -3.77 14.24
C GLN A 32 5.86 -2.85 14.00
N ARG A 33 5.59 -1.64 13.54
CA ARG A 33 6.53 -0.55 13.30
C ARG A 33 5.82 0.79 13.43
N PRO A 34 6.52 1.91 13.53
CA PRO A 34 5.89 3.23 13.49
C PRO A 34 5.06 3.42 12.22
N PHE A 35 3.89 4.04 12.36
CA PHE A 35 3.05 4.40 11.23
C PHE A 35 3.65 5.60 10.51
N TYR A 36 3.56 5.56 9.19
CA TYR A 36 3.87 6.65 8.29
C TYR A 36 2.57 7.19 7.66
N LYS A 37 2.64 8.30 6.98
CA LYS A 37 1.51 8.93 6.28
C LYS A 37 0.77 7.93 5.37
N ARG A 38 1.52 7.03 4.70
CA ARG A 38 0.99 5.95 3.87
C ARG A 38 0.04 5.02 4.64
N ASP A 39 0.37 4.70 5.88
CA ASP A 39 -0.42 3.75 6.67
C ASP A 39 -1.75 4.38 7.11
N TYR A 40 -1.74 5.66 7.51
CA TYR A 40 -2.96 6.42 7.80
C TYR A 40 -3.88 6.53 6.57
N TYR A 41 -3.30 6.84 5.41
CA TYR A 41 -4.05 6.84 4.15
C TYR A 41 -4.72 5.49 3.86
N LEU A 42 -3.99 4.38 4.02
CA LEU A 42 -4.53 3.04 3.75
C LEU A 42 -5.65 2.65 4.72
N HIS A 43 -5.56 3.04 5.99
CA HIS A 43 -6.64 2.84 6.97
C HIS A 43 -7.90 3.64 6.60
N GLU A 44 -7.75 4.90 6.24
CA GLU A 44 -8.87 5.75 5.84
C GLU A 44 -9.48 5.26 4.52
N LEU A 45 -8.66 4.88 3.55
CA LEU A 45 -9.11 4.31 2.28
C LEU A 45 -9.87 3.00 2.49
N LEU A 46 -9.39 2.11 3.37
CA LEU A 46 -10.07 0.86 3.72
C LEU A 46 -11.46 1.14 4.29
N THR A 47 -11.53 2.03 5.27
CA THR A 47 -12.80 2.42 5.91
C THR A 47 -13.78 3.03 4.90
N ALA A 48 -13.30 3.92 4.05
CA ALA A 48 -14.11 4.53 3.01
C ALA A 48 -14.59 3.51 1.96
N ALA A 49 -13.71 2.57 1.57
CA ALA A 49 -14.05 1.53 0.61
C ALA A 49 -15.11 0.56 1.14
N LEU A 50 -15.01 0.14 2.41
CA LEU A 50 -16.03 -0.69 3.06
C LEU A 50 -17.38 0.03 3.10
N ARG A 51 -17.41 1.30 3.51
CA ARG A 51 -18.62 2.13 3.52
C ARG A 51 -19.21 2.30 2.10
N ALA A 52 -18.39 2.59 1.10
CA ALA A 52 -18.82 2.75 -0.28
C ALA A 52 -19.35 1.44 -0.88
N GLY A 53 -18.84 0.30 -0.42
CA GLY A 53 -19.31 -1.04 -0.73
C GLY A 53 -20.60 -1.46 -0.01
N ASN A 54 -21.16 -0.58 0.86
CA ASN A 54 -22.29 -0.85 1.76
C ASN A 54 -22.00 -2.00 2.76
N TYR A 55 -20.82 -2.03 3.31
CA TYR A 55 -20.41 -3.03 4.28
C TYR A 55 -19.98 -2.33 5.59
N GLN A 56 -20.77 -2.53 6.63
CA GLN A 56 -20.43 -2.07 7.98
C GLN A 56 -19.60 -3.13 8.67
N ALA A 57 -18.44 -2.73 9.14
CA ALA A 57 -17.54 -3.62 9.88
C ALA A 57 -16.76 -2.84 10.92
N GLU A 58 -16.42 -3.51 12.02
CA GLU A 58 -15.40 -3.10 12.95
C GLU A 58 -14.04 -3.58 12.43
N ILE A 59 -13.06 -2.70 12.38
CA ILE A 59 -11.68 -3.05 12.01
C ILE A 59 -10.91 -3.37 13.29
N ASN A 60 -10.51 -4.65 13.42
CA ASN A 60 -9.67 -5.13 14.51
C ASN A 60 -8.24 -5.26 14.02
N GLU A 61 -7.30 -4.52 14.61
CA GLU A 61 -5.89 -4.58 14.24
C GLU A 61 -5.20 -5.79 14.85
N VAL A 62 -4.62 -6.64 14.02
CA VAL A 62 -3.77 -7.76 14.40
C VAL A 62 -2.32 -7.37 14.16
N LEU A 63 -1.58 -7.12 15.23
CA LEU A 63 -0.16 -6.75 15.15
C LEU A 63 0.68 -7.93 14.66
N VAL A 64 1.43 -7.71 13.58
CA VAL A 64 2.27 -8.73 12.95
C VAL A 64 3.71 -8.28 12.84
N HIS A 65 4.64 -9.23 12.77
CA HIS A 65 6.04 -8.93 12.50
C HIS A 65 6.17 -8.28 11.11
N PRO A 66 7.04 -7.26 10.91
CA PRO A 66 7.21 -6.56 9.63
C PRO A 66 7.93 -7.43 8.57
N HIS A 67 7.41 -8.62 8.34
CA HIS A 67 7.84 -9.60 7.35
C HIS A 67 6.67 -9.91 6.45
N GLN A 68 6.59 -9.23 5.32
CA GLN A 68 5.40 -9.21 4.46
C GLN A 68 4.98 -10.59 3.95
N GLN A 69 5.95 -11.43 3.58
CA GLN A 69 5.68 -12.80 3.13
C GLN A 69 4.99 -13.63 4.23
N ARG A 70 5.45 -13.48 5.48
CA ARG A 70 4.85 -14.18 6.62
C ARG A 70 3.42 -13.68 6.89
N THR A 71 3.18 -12.39 6.75
CA THR A 71 1.84 -11.81 6.93
C THR A 71 0.85 -12.36 5.91
N LEU A 72 1.26 -12.54 4.64
CA LEU A 72 0.40 -13.15 3.63
C LEU A 72 0.07 -14.61 3.95
N LEU A 73 1.01 -15.39 4.51
CA LEU A 73 0.74 -16.75 5.00
C LEU A 73 -0.26 -16.75 6.18
N MET A 74 -0.31 -15.68 6.98
CA MET A 74 -1.32 -15.56 8.06
C MET A 74 -2.73 -15.37 7.49
N LEU A 75 -2.90 -14.69 6.34
CA LEU A 75 -4.20 -14.61 5.65
C LEU A 75 -4.68 -15.99 5.21
N ASP A 76 -3.80 -16.80 4.64
CA ASP A 76 -4.10 -18.17 4.23
C ASP A 76 -4.44 -19.06 5.44
N ALA A 77 -3.76 -18.87 6.56
CA ALA A 77 -3.99 -19.57 7.82
C ALA A 77 -5.19 -19.06 8.64
N LYS A 78 -6.02 -18.13 8.13
CA LYS A 78 -7.18 -17.52 8.82
C LYS A 78 -6.84 -16.76 10.12
N GLN A 79 -5.61 -16.27 10.23
CA GLN A 79 -5.16 -15.50 11.41
C GLN A 79 -5.38 -14.00 11.22
N ALA A 80 -5.61 -13.55 10.00
CA ALA A 80 -6.05 -12.22 9.64
C ALA A 80 -6.93 -12.29 8.39
N ASP A 81 -7.75 -11.27 8.14
CA ASP A 81 -8.66 -11.21 7.00
C ASP A 81 -8.10 -10.36 5.86
N LEU A 82 -7.29 -9.35 6.19
CA LEU A 82 -6.83 -8.34 5.25
C LEU A 82 -5.41 -7.87 5.57
N PHE A 83 -4.66 -7.62 4.51
CA PHE A 83 -3.36 -6.96 4.53
C PHE A 83 -3.21 -6.10 3.27
N TRP A 84 -2.27 -5.19 3.24
CA TRP A 84 -1.91 -4.43 2.04
C TRP A 84 -0.44 -4.61 1.67
N SER A 85 -0.17 -4.75 0.39
CA SER A 85 1.19 -4.98 -0.08
C SER A 85 1.38 -4.65 -1.55
N MET A 86 2.63 -4.50 -1.96
CA MET A 86 2.98 -4.52 -3.38
C MET A 86 2.71 -5.92 -3.94
N THR A 87 2.15 -5.99 -5.15
CA THR A 87 1.78 -7.27 -5.73
C THR A 87 2.96 -8.03 -6.35
N SER A 88 2.83 -9.34 -6.39
CA SER A 88 3.62 -10.27 -7.19
C SER A 88 2.83 -11.57 -7.41
N PRO A 89 3.17 -12.39 -8.42
CA PRO A 89 2.49 -13.67 -8.65
C PRO A 89 2.48 -14.58 -7.42
N GLU A 90 3.59 -14.65 -6.68
CA GLU A 90 3.67 -15.47 -5.47
C GLU A 90 2.71 -14.97 -4.37
N ARG A 91 2.50 -13.65 -4.28
CA ARG A 91 1.59 -13.06 -3.29
C ARG A 91 0.13 -13.26 -3.67
N GLU A 92 -0.19 -13.16 -4.96
CA GLU A 92 -1.54 -13.41 -5.48
C GLU A 92 -1.97 -14.88 -5.39
N HIS A 93 -1.03 -15.82 -5.25
CA HIS A 93 -1.34 -17.22 -4.92
C HIS A 93 -1.72 -17.43 -3.45
N LEU A 94 -1.24 -16.57 -2.54
CA LEU A 94 -1.48 -16.71 -1.10
C LEU A 94 -2.77 -16.05 -0.63
N ALA A 95 -3.25 -15.03 -1.33
CA ALA A 95 -4.43 -14.26 -0.95
C ALA A 95 -5.08 -13.60 -2.17
N ILE A 96 -6.34 -13.24 -2.07
CA ILE A 96 -7.09 -12.57 -3.12
C ILE A 96 -6.63 -11.11 -3.19
N ALA A 97 -5.96 -10.73 -4.28
CA ALA A 97 -5.63 -9.34 -4.56
C ALA A 97 -6.88 -8.59 -5.04
N VAL A 98 -7.22 -7.47 -4.42
CA VAL A 98 -8.26 -6.56 -4.92
C VAL A 98 -7.64 -5.67 -5.99
N PRO A 99 -8.01 -5.82 -7.29
CA PRO A 99 -7.22 -5.31 -8.41
C PRO A 99 -7.44 -3.80 -8.69
N VAL A 100 -7.39 -3.00 -7.66
CA VAL A 100 -7.44 -1.53 -7.74
C VAL A 100 -6.15 -0.97 -7.19
N PRO A 101 -5.28 -0.34 -8.01
CA PRO A 101 -4.02 0.24 -7.55
C PRO A 101 -4.27 1.37 -6.54
N LEU A 102 -3.90 1.14 -5.26
CA LEU A 102 -4.20 2.04 -4.15
C LEU A 102 -3.43 3.37 -4.22
N PHE A 103 -2.31 3.42 -4.96
CA PHE A 103 -1.44 4.59 -5.06
C PHE A 103 -1.28 5.13 -6.49
N LYS A 104 -2.23 4.86 -7.41
CA LYS A 104 -2.27 5.45 -8.75
C LYS A 104 -0.96 5.27 -9.55
N GLY A 105 -0.21 4.19 -9.31
CA GLY A 105 1.09 3.92 -9.93
C GLY A 105 2.30 4.57 -9.25
N TYR A 106 2.12 5.53 -8.35
CA TYR A 106 3.24 6.19 -7.66
C TYR A 106 4.10 5.23 -6.83
N ILE A 107 3.57 4.07 -6.44
CA ILE A 107 4.37 3.06 -5.70
C ILE A 107 5.56 2.55 -6.53
N GLY A 108 5.47 2.52 -7.84
CA GLY A 108 6.56 2.12 -8.73
C GLY A 108 7.55 3.23 -9.08
N LYS A 109 7.26 4.50 -8.74
CA LYS A 109 8.20 5.61 -8.91
C LYS A 109 9.04 5.76 -7.66
N ARG A 110 10.37 5.60 -7.80
CA ARG A 110 11.30 5.48 -6.68
C ARG A 110 12.33 6.60 -6.68
N ALA A 111 12.20 7.54 -5.76
CA ALA A 111 13.23 8.52 -5.44
C ALA A 111 14.43 7.80 -4.80
N LEU A 112 15.64 8.24 -5.09
CA LEU A 112 16.87 7.64 -4.56
C LEU A 112 17.29 8.42 -3.30
N LEU A 113 17.05 7.86 -2.11
CA LEU A 113 17.61 8.39 -0.87
C LEU A 113 19.08 8.07 -0.80
N THR A 114 19.91 9.07 -0.54
CA THR A 114 21.37 8.91 -0.44
C THR A 114 21.95 9.75 0.69
N LYS A 115 23.20 9.50 1.04
CA LYS A 115 23.95 10.39 1.90
C LYS A 115 24.25 11.71 1.16
N ARG A 116 24.05 12.85 1.81
CA ARG A 116 24.28 14.18 1.22
C ARG A 116 25.64 14.29 0.49
N ALA A 117 26.71 13.79 1.09
CA ALA A 117 28.06 13.78 0.51
C ALA A 117 28.18 12.93 -0.78
N PHE A 118 27.22 12.04 -1.05
CA PHE A 118 27.23 11.16 -2.23
C PHE A 118 26.46 11.71 -3.43
N VAL A 119 25.67 12.77 -3.25
CA VAL A 119 24.90 13.39 -4.35
C VAL A 119 25.75 13.66 -5.61
N PRO A 120 26.98 14.22 -5.52
CA PRO A 120 27.80 14.47 -6.71
C PRO A 120 28.13 13.21 -7.52
N ARG A 121 28.11 12.02 -6.91
CA ARG A 121 28.38 10.74 -7.58
C ARG A 121 27.30 10.35 -8.58
N PHE A 122 26.09 10.87 -8.40
CA PHE A 122 24.93 10.58 -9.25
C PHE A 122 24.77 11.55 -10.44
N LYS A 123 25.62 12.58 -10.55
CA LYS A 123 25.49 13.66 -11.52
C LYS A 123 25.40 13.16 -12.98
N ASP A 124 26.19 12.15 -13.31
CA ASP A 124 26.29 11.64 -14.69
C ASP A 124 25.49 10.33 -14.89
N VAL A 125 24.71 9.92 -13.90
CA VAL A 125 23.84 8.73 -14.00
C VAL A 125 22.62 9.06 -14.86
N LYS A 126 22.51 8.37 -16.00
CA LYS A 126 21.41 8.54 -16.99
C LYS A 126 20.72 7.22 -17.33
N THR A 127 21.40 6.10 -17.12
CA THR A 127 20.94 4.78 -17.52
C THR A 127 21.07 3.78 -16.36
N LYS A 128 20.41 2.62 -16.47
CA LYS A 128 20.57 1.53 -15.51
C LYS A 128 22.03 1.01 -15.45
N GLN A 129 22.77 1.09 -16.55
CA GLN A 129 24.17 0.71 -16.61
C GLN A 129 25.04 1.66 -15.79
N ASP A 130 24.75 2.97 -15.83
CA ASP A 130 25.47 3.95 -15.02
C ASP A 130 25.15 3.78 -13.52
N LEU A 131 23.94 3.31 -13.19
CA LEU A 131 23.50 3.06 -11.81
C LEU A 131 24.01 1.71 -11.26
N ALA A 132 24.32 0.74 -12.12
CA ALA A 132 24.74 -0.62 -11.72
C ALA A 132 25.95 -0.69 -10.79
N PRO A 133 26.97 0.21 -10.84
CA PRO A 133 28.07 0.22 -9.88
C PRO A 133 27.69 0.65 -8.46
N PHE A 134 26.50 1.26 -8.29
CA PHE A 134 26.03 1.73 -6.98
C PHE A 134 25.25 0.62 -6.28
N THR A 135 25.44 0.49 -4.97
CA THR A 135 24.73 -0.51 -4.17
C THR A 135 23.46 0.09 -3.54
N ALA A 136 22.32 -0.41 -3.96
CA ALA A 136 21.02 -0.14 -3.31
C ALA A 136 20.89 -0.94 -2.00
N ILE A 137 20.02 -0.47 -1.10
CA ILE A 137 19.50 -1.27 0.01
C ILE A 137 17.98 -1.45 -0.15
N GLN A 138 17.47 -2.66 0.16
CA GLN A 138 16.03 -2.97 0.11
C GLN A 138 15.64 -4.03 1.14
N GLY A 139 14.34 -4.12 1.43
CA GLY A 139 13.79 -5.15 2.29
C GLY A 139 14.00 -6.54 1.68
N HIS A 140 14.50 -7.49 2.48
CA HIS A 140 14.88 -8.82 1.99
C HIS A 140 13.73 -9.63 1.37
N ASP A 141 12.48 -9.37 1.79
CA ASP A 141 11.26 -10.02 1.30
C ASP A 141 10.37 -9.10 0.45
N TRP A 142 10.89 -7.91 0.08
CA TRP A 142 10.15 -6.99 -0.77
C TRP A 142 10.33 -7.36 -2.25
N PRO A 143 9.27 -7.29 -3.07
CA PRO A 143 9.37 -7.51 -4.52
C PRO A 143 10.43 -6.64 -5.18
N ASP A 144 10.62 -5.42 -4.69
CA ASP A 144 11.65 -4.46 -5.16
C ASP A 144 13.04 -5.07 -5.24
N THR A 145 13.42 -5.91 -4.28
CA THR A 145 14.74 -6.56 -4.24
C THR A 145 14.96 -7.42 -5.47
N LYS A 146 13.95 -8.20 -5.88
CA LYS A 146 14.00 -9.03 -7.09
C LYS A 146 14.00 -8.15 -8.35
N ILE A 147 13.17 -7.09 -8.38
CA ILE A 147 13.07 -6.17 -9.52
C ILE A 147 14.41 -5.48 -9.79
N LEU A 148 15.06 -4.94 -8.76
CA LEU A 148 16.39 -4.33 -8.91
C LEU A 148 17.42 -5.32 -9.42
N ALA A 149 17.47 -6.52 -8.83
CA ALA A 149 18.44 -7.55 -9.18
C ALA A 149 18.28 -8.04 -10.63
N GLN A 150 17.04 -8.26 -11.11
CA GLN A 150 16.80 -8.69 -12.50
C GLN A 150 17.23 -7.65 -13.53
N ASN A 151 17.24 -6.36 -13.15
CA ASN A 151 17.72 -5.27 -14.00
C ASN A 151 19.23 -5.05 -13.92
N GLY A 152 19.97 -5.94 -13.25
CA GLY A 152 21.44 -5.85 -13.13
C GLY A 152 21.92 -4.82 -12.11
N LEU A 153 21.03 -4.29 -11.25
CA LEU A 153 21.40 -3.37 -10.19
C LEU A 153 21.90 -4.12 -8.96
N SER A 154 22.98 -3.62 -8.35
CA SER A 154 23.50 -4.16 -7.10
C SER A 154 22.53 -3.83 -5.96
N VAL A 155 22.02 -4.85 -5.25
CA VAL A 155 21.10 -4.67 -4.12
C VAL A 155 21.53 -5.47 -2.91
N ARG A 156 21.55 -4.81 -1.75
CA ARG A 156 21.80 -5.42 -0.45
C ARG A 156 20.46 -5.63 0.28
N PRO A 157 19.98 -6.86 0.44
CA PRO A 157 18.76 -7.12 1.18
C PRO A 157 18.98 -7.00 2.70
N LEU A 158 18.01 -6.41 3.42
CA LEU A 158 18.06 -6.28 4.87
C LEU A 158 16.65 -6.47 5.47
N ALA A 159 16.56 -7.12 6.65
CA ALA A 159 15.28 -7.33 7.33
C ALA A 159 14.86 -6.12 8.18
N ASN A 160 15.83 -5.43 8.78
CA ASN A 160 15.53 -4.34 9.70
C ASN A 160 15.36 -3.01 8.96
N TYR A 161 14.10 -2.54 8.89
CA TYR A 161 13.73 -1.34 8.19
C TYR A 161 14.47 -0.07 8.67
N GLN A 162 14.53 0.15 9.98
CA GLN A 162 15.20 1.33 10.54
C GLN A 162 16.72 1.33 10.28
N ALA A 163 17.31 0.14 10.26
CA ALA A 163 18.73 0.02 9.96
C ALA A 163 19.08 0.38 8.51
N MET A 164 18.12 0.29 7.56
CA MET A 164 18.35 0.68 6.16
C MET A 164 18.73 2.17 6.07
N PHE A 165 17.97 3.06 6.71
CA PHE A 165 18.27 4.49 6.74
C PHE A 165 19.63 4.77 7.41
N SER A 166 19.93 4.07 8.50
CA SER A 166 21.22 4.21 9.19
C SER A 166 22.41 3.82 8.31
N LEU A 167 22.25 2.79 7.46
CA LEU A 167 23.31 2.36 6.53
C LEU A 167 23.55 3.38 5.41
N VAL A 168 22.50 4.02 4.90
CA VAL A 168 22.60 5.12 3.93
C VAL A 168 23.33 6.31 4.56
N ILE A 169 22.88 6.78 5.72
CA ILE A 169 23.46 7.92 6.45
C ILE A 169 24.96 7.69 6.74
N ARG A 170 25.35 6.47 7.10
CA ARG A 170 26.74 6.09 7.35
C ARG A 170 27.54 5.84 6.07
N GLY A 171 26.94 5.92 4.88
CA GLY A 171 27.59 5.65 3.60
C GLY A 171 28.05 4.20 3.44
N ARG A 172 27.33 3.24 4.02
CA ARG A 172 27.61 1.80 3.90
C ARG A 172 26.91 1.15 2.71
N VAL A 173 26.00 1.87 2.10
CA VAL A 173 25.32 1.63 0.83
C VAL A 173 25.19 2.97 0.14
N ASP A 174 24.98 2.97 -1.17
CA ASP A 174 24.98 4.21 -1.95
C ASP A 174 23.60 4.87 -1.96
N TYR A 175 22.52 4.09 -2.05
CA TYR A 175 21.18 4.64 -2.09
C TYR A 175 20.12 3.66 -1.57
N PHE A 176 18.94 4.23 -1.23
CA PHE A 176 17.74 3.51 -0.84
C PHE A 176 16.58 3.99 -1.70
N PRO A 177 16.10 3.19 -2.67
CA PRO A 177 14.94 3.55 -3.49
C PRO A 177 13.68 3.55 -2.64
N ARG A 178 13.01 4.71 -2.53
CA ARG A 178 11.74 4.85 -1.81
C ARG A 178 10.67 5.44 -2.70
N SER A 179 9.44 4.97 -2.55
CA SER A 179 8.33 5.48 -3.35
C SER A 179 8.11 6.98 -3.14
N PHE A 180 7.65 7.67 -4.17
CA PHE A 180 7.29 9.08 -4.11
C PHE A 180 6.27 9.40 -3.01
N ILE A 181 5.37 8.44 -2.70
CA ILE A 181 4.35 8.61 -1.66
C ILE A 181 4.86 8.23 -0.24
N GLU A 182 6.09 7.75 -0.11
CA GLU A 182 6.68 7.32 1.16
C GLU A 182 7.82 8.24 1.60
N VAL A 183 8.66 8.64 0.65
CA VAL A 183 9.99 9.18 0.88
C VAL A 183 10.01 10.43 1.77
N ILE A 184 9.08 11.36 1.57
CA ILE A 184 9.03 12.63 2.33
C ILE A 184 8.68 12.36 3.81
N SER A 185 7.60 11.61 4.06
CA SER A 185 7.20 11.28 5.43
C SER A 185 8.22 10.44 6.19
N GLU A 186 8.97 9.59 5.49
CA GLU A 186 10.06 8.81 6.07
C GLU A 186 11.26 9.69 6.45
N MET A 187 11.64 10.63 5.60
CA MET A 187 12.70 11.60 5.90
C MET A 187 12.33 12.49 7.10
N GLU A 188 11.08 12.93 7.17
CA GLU A 188 10.56 13.73 8.30
C GLU A 188 10.63 12.97 9.64
N GLN A 189 10.46 11.64 9.63
CA GLN A 189 10.60 10.81 10.83
C GLN A 189 12.08 10.51 11.19
N VAL A 190 12.92 10.25 10.19
CA VAL A 190 14.34 9.94 10.38
C VAL A 190 15.10 11.17 10.90
N LYS A 191 14.70 12.38 10.50
CA LYS A 191 15.24 13.68 10.97
C LYS A 191 16.77 13.78 10.89
N SER A 192 17.34 13.49 9.72
CA SER A 192 18.77 13.56 9.48
C SER A 192 19.07 14.46 8.30
N ASP A 193 19.89 15.49 8.53
CA ASP A 193 20.37 16.39 7.47
C ASP A 193 21.32 15.69 6.47
N GLU A 194 21.88 14.55 6.87
CA GLU A 194 22.74 13.74 6.00
C GLU A 194 21.96 12.91 4.97
N LEU A 195 20.66 12.69 5.20
CA LEU A 195 19.80 11.92 4.30
C LEU A 195 19.07 12.86 3.34
N VAL A 196 19.29 12.69 2.05
CA VAL A 196 18.69 13.53 1.02
C VAL A 196 18.20 12.70 -0.18
N ILE A 197 17.29 13.25 -0.95
CA ILE A 197 16.90 12.69 -2.26
C ILE A 197 17.92 13.16 -3.30
N VAL A 198 18.38 12.26 -4.18
CA VAL A 198 19.14 12.63 -5.36
C VAL A 198 18.26 13.51 -6.25
N PRO A 199 18.64 14.77 -6.54
CA PRO A 199 17.81 15.64 -7.36
C PRO A 199 17.75 15.18 -8.81
N ASP A 200 16.64 15.42 -9.48
CA ASP A 200 16.41 15.20 -10.91
C ASP A 200 16.76 13.78 -11.42
N LEU A 201 16.73 12.77 -10.52
CA LEU A 201 16.96 11.37 -10.85
C LEU A 201 16.05 10.45 -10.04
N TYR A 202 15.32 9.58 -10.72
CA TYR A 202 14.57 8.51 -10.10
C TYR A 202 14.54 7.25 -10.97
N ILE A 203 14.19 6.12 -10.37
CA ILE A 203 13.91 4.89 -11.09
C ILE A 203 12.41 4.61 -11.07
N SER A 204 11.90 3.95 -12.12
CA SER A 204 10.52 3.51 -12.17
C SER A 204 10.41 2.09 -12.69
N TYR A 205 9.34 1.41 -12.30
CA TYR A 205 8.94 0.10 -12.83
C TYR A 205 7.44 -0.10 -12.68
N PRO A 206 6.81 -0.82 -13.62
CA PRO A 206 5.40 -1.13 -13.52
C PRO A 206 5.15 -2.02 -12.30
N THR A 207 4.22 -1.62 -11.44
CA THR A 207 3.78 -2.40 -10.27
C THR A 207 2.50 -1.82 -9.70
N ALA A 208 1.87 -2.53 -8.79
CA ALA A 208 0.72 -2.06 -8.04
C ALA A 208 0.82 -2.42 -6.56
N PHE A 209 0.11 -1.67 -5.75
CA PHE A 209 -0.10 -1.94 -4.33
C PHE A 209 -1.57 -2.18 -4.12
N TYR A 210 -1.93 -3.33 -3.56
CA TYR A 210 -3.29 -3.80 -3.41
C TYR A 210 -3.65 -4.11 -1.97
N PHE A 211 -4.94 -4.10 -1.68
CA PHE A 211 -5.47 -4.88 -0.56
C PHE A 211 -5.43 -6.36 -0.94
N PHE A 212 -4.91 -7.18 -0.04
CA PHE A 212 -4.93 -8.63 -0.11
C PHE A 212 -5.90 -9.15 0.95
N VAL A 213 -6.86 -9.93 0.52
CA VAL A 213 -7.90 -10.52 1.35
C VAL A 213 -7.68 -12.02 1.47
N SER A 214 -7.88 -12.56 2.66
CA SER A 214 -7.83 -14.00 2.90
C SER A 214 -8.70 -14.77 1.90
N ASN A 215 -8.21 -15.88 1.36
CA ASN A 215 -8.97 -16.80 0.49
C ASN A 215 -10.26 -17.34 1.15
N HIS A 216 -10.38 -17.19 2.47
CA HIS A 216 -11.55 -17.57 3.25
C HIS A 216 -12.61 -16.46 3.39
N ARG A 217 -12.33 -15.28 2.83
CA ARG A 217 -13.21 -14.09 2.89
C ARG A 217 -13.44 -13.47 1.49
N PRO A 218 -13.80 -14.28 0.46
CA PRO A 218 -13.95 -13.75 -0.91
C PRO A 218 -15.01 -12.63 -0.99
N GLU A 219 -16.05 -12.69 -0.15
CA GLU A 219 -17.07 -11.64 -0.05
C GLU A 219 -16.48 -10.27 0.34
N LEU A 220 -15.46 -10.26 1.19
CA LEU A 220 -14.77 -9.02 1.58
C LEU A 220 -13.98 -8.42 0.40
N ALA A 221 -13.37 -9.27 -0.42
CA ALA A 221 -12.67 -8.83 -1.64
C ALA A 221 -13.64 -8.19 -2.65
N GLU A 222 -14.84 -8.78 -2.84
CA GLU A 222 -15.88 -8.23 -3.70
C GLU A 222 -16.41 -6.89 -3.19
N VAL A 223 -16.64 -6.78 -1.87
CA VAL A 223 -17.06 -5.52 -1.23
C VAL A 223 -16.02 -4.43 -1.44
N LEU A 224 -14.74 -4.73 -1.23
CA LEU A 224 -13.65 -3.76 -1.42
C LEU A 224 -13.51 -3.35 -2.88
N LEU A 225 -13.59 -4.29 -3.82
CA LEU A 225 -13.56 -3.99 -5.25
C LEU A 225 -14.69 -3.05 -5.65
N LYS A 226 -15.93 -3.36 -5.23
CA LYS A 226 -17.10 -2.52 -5.47
C LYS A 226 -16.94 -1.13 -4.85
N GLY A 227 -16.48 -1.06 -3.61
CA GLY A 227 -16.30 0.19 -2.89
C GLY A 227 -15.24 1.08 -3.53
N LEU A 228 -14.06 0.55 -3.82
CA LEU A 228 -12.97 1.29 -4.48
C LEU A 228 -13.37 1.75 -5.90
N THR A 229 -14.07 0.90 -6.65
CA THR A 229 -14.57 1.27 -7.98
C THR A 229 -15.57 2.42 -7.89
N LYS A 230 -16.49 2.38 -6.93
CA LYS A 230 -17.42 3.48 -6.67
C LYS A 230 -16.71 4.76 -6.27
N MET A 231 -15.76 4.70 -5.34
CA MET A 231 -14.97 5.86 -4.93
C MET A 231 -14.22 6.50 -6.12
N LYS A 232 -13.68 5.68 -7.04
CA LYS A 232 -13.05 6.20 -8.28
C LYS A 232 -14.05 6.88 -9.19
N SER A 233 -15.26 6.32 -9.36
CA SER A 233 -16.30 6.91 -10.21
C SER A 233 -16.86 8.22 -9.66
N THR A 234 -16.85 8.42 -8.35
CA THR A 234 -17.33 9.65 -7.68
C THR A 234 -16.23 10.69 -7.47
N GLY A 235 -14.96 10.35 -7.70
CA GLY A 235 -13.82 11.22 -7.41
C GLY A 235 -13.39 11.21 -5.94
N GLU A 236 -14.04 10.48 -5.05
CA GLU A 236 -13.69 10.37 -3.64
C GLU A 236 -12.27 9.77 -3.45
N PHE A 237 -11.92 8.80 -4.29
CA PHE A 237 -10.59 8.18 -4.30
C PHE A 237 -9.48 9.20 -4.59
N GLU A 238 -9.67 10.03 -5.63
CA GLU A 238 -8.73 11.09 -6.04
C GLU A 238 -8.60 12.18 -4.98
N GLN A 239 -9.72 12.58 -4.38
CA GLN A 239 -9.73 13.57 -3.30
C GLN A 239 -8.97 13.08 -2.08
N LEU A 240 -9.24 11.85 -1.64
CA LEU A 240 -8.54 11.24 -0.51
C LEU A 240 -7.04 11.08 -0.80
N PHE A 241 -6.66 10.60 -1.97
CA PHE A 241 -5.26 10.49 -2.37
C PHE A 241 -4.56 11.86 -2.34
N ALA A 242 -5.20 12.88 -2.92
CA ALA A 242 -4.63 14.23 -2.98
C ALA A 242 -4.47 14.86 -1.58
N SER A 243 -5.43 14.66 -0.66
CA SER A 243 -5.35 15.19 0.70
C SER A 243 -4.15 14.66 1.48
N TYR A 244 -3.67 13.46 1.17
CA TYR A 244 -2.50 12.87 1.81
C TYR A 244 -1.19 13.19 1.11
N PHE A 245 -1.17 13.16 -0.22
CA PHE A 245 0.10 13.09 -0.95
C PHE A 245 0.41 14.28 -1.86
N ALA A 246 -0.54 15.18 -2.14
CA ALA A 246 -0.27 16.30 -3.07
C ALA A 246 0.89 17.19 -2.61
N GLU A 247 0.94 17.52 -1.32
CA GLU A 247 2.01 18.32 -0.73
C GLU A 247 3.37 17.60 -0.79
N ASP A 248 3.40 16.31 -0.44
CA ASP A 248 4.65 15.55 -0.45
C ASP A 248 5.20 15.36 -1.88
N LEU A 249 4.31 15.11 -2.84
CA LEU A 249 4.69 15.03 -4.26
C LEU A 249 5.26 16.36 -4.77
N ALA A 250 4.75 17.49 -4.30
CA ALA A 250 5.26 18.80 -4.66
C ALA A 250 6.63 19.15 -4.01
N LYS A 251 7.00 18.47 -2.92
CA LYS A 251 8.31 18.62 -2.24
C LYS A 251 9.43 17.83 -2.91
N LEU A 252 9.13 16.93 -3.86
CA LEU A 252 10.17 16.15 -4.53
C LEU A 252 11.09 17.07 -5.33
N PRO A 253 12.41 16.88 -5.27
CA PRO A 253 13.40 17.75 -5.90
C PRO A 253 13.57 17.44 -7.39
N PHE A 254 12.46 17.40 -8.13
CA PHE A 254 12.42 17.06 -9.55
C PHE A 254 11.92 18.26 -10.36
N LYS A 255 12.78 18.78 -11.22
CA LYS A 255 12.45 19.90 -12.09
C LYS A 255 11.85 19.42 -13.41
N GLU A 256 10.73 19.96 -13.80
CA GLU A 256 10.08 19.63 -15.05
C GLU A 256 11.04 19.85 -16.24
N GLY A 257 11.17 18.84 -17.09
CA GLY A 257 12.04 18.86 -18.27
C GLY A 257 13.52 18.55 -18.04
N GLU A 258 13.98 18.45 -16.77
CA GLU A 258 15.38 18.13 -16.45
C GLU A 258 15.53 16.72 -15.82
N VAL A 259 14.42 16.07 -15.48
CA VAL A 259 14.41 14.82 -14.72
C VAL A 259 14.85 13.63 -15.57
N THR A 260 15.78 12.85 -15.05
CA THR A 260 16.14 11.54 -15.59
C THR A 260 15.29 10.47 -14.92
N GLU A 261 14.46 9.79 -15.70
CA GLU A 261 13.75 8.58 -15.31
C GLU A 261 14.49 7.36 -15.86
N ILE A 262 14.93 6.47 -14.97
CA ILE A 262 15.50 5.17 -15.34
C ILE A 262 14.41 4.13 -15.22
N GLU A 263 13.85 3.72 -16.35
CA GLU A 263 12.83 2.67 -16.39
C GLU A 263 13.45 1.29 -16.24
N LEU A 264 12.89 0.50 -15.34
CA LEU A 264 13.25 -0.88 -15.09
C LEU A 264 12.12 -1.82 -15.50
N ASP A 265 12.50 -2.99 -16.00
CA ASP A 265 11.55 -4.05 -16.30
C ASP A 265 11.06 -4.70 -15.00
N ASN A 266 9.81 -5.19 -14.98
CA ASN A 266 9.27 -5.99 -13.90
C ASN A 266 8.54 -7.20 -14.45
N ASP A 267 9.23 -8.32 -14.58
CA ASP A 267 8.70 -9.59 -15.08
C ASP A 267 7.69 -10.23 -14.10
N TYR A 268 7.65 -9.73 -12.85
CA TYR A 268 6.73 -10.21 -11.81
C TYR A 268 5.40 -9.43 -11.78
N PHE A 269 5.20 -8.47 -12.66
CA PHE A 269 3.97 -7.71 -12.74
C PHE A 269 3.34 -7.78 -14.13
N GLN A 270 2.20 -8.40 -14.20
CA GLN A 270 1.34 -8.35 -15.39
C GLN A 270 0.19 -7.40 -15.07
N PRO A 271 0.08 -6.24 -15.74
CA PRO A 271 -1.11 -5.40 -15.60
C PRO A 271 -2.32 -6.25 -15.94
N GLN A 272 -3.28 -6.32 -15.03
CA GLN A 272 -4.53 -7.00 -15.34
C GLN A 272 -5.09 -6.38 -16.63
N LYS A 273 -5.37 -7.23 -17.62
CA LYS A 273 -6.01 -6.77 -18.86
C LYS A 273 -7.27 -6.03 -18.44
N LYS A 274 -7.37 -4.76 -18.88
CA LYS A 274 -8.66 -4.07 -18.82
C LYS A 274 -9.64 -4.99 -19.56
N GLU A 275 -10.59 -5.58 -18.83
CA GLU A 275 -11.75 -6.13 -19.49
C GLU A 275 -12.43 -4.99 -20.28
N PRO A 276 -12.82 -5.27 -21.51
CA PRO A 276 -13.33 -4.27 -22.44
C PRO A 276 -14.59 -3.57 -21.96
#